data_3d445147f68ad39008838cc52d8b55eb
#
_entry.id   3d445147f68ad39008838cc52d8b55eb
#
_cell.length_a   1.000
_cell.length_b   1.000
_cell.length_c   1.000
_cell.angle_alpha   90.00
_cell.angle_beta   90.00
_cell.angle_gamma   90.00
#
_symmetry.space_group_name_H-M   'P 1'
#
loop_
_entity.id
_entity.type
_entity.pdbx_description
1 polymer ?
#
loop_
_entity_poly.entity_id
_entity_poly.type
_entity_poly.pdbx_seq_one_letter_code
_entity_poly.pdbx_strand_id
1 'polypeptide(L)' 'NPLLHSHPFAQCALDMAAHDWHGKHAGQPLYRLWGLSADRLPLTNYTIGIASVEKMVEKLNEMPWPLYKIKLGTPDD' A
#
# COMPACT_ATOMS: atom_id res chain seq x y z
N ASN A 1 -23.48 -0.34 0.61
CA ASN A 1 -24.25 -1.45 1.17
C ASN A 1 -24.85 -1.06 2.51
N PRO A 2 -26.20 -1.09 2.66
CA PRO A 2 -26.86 -0.66 3.90
C PRO A 2 -26.40 -1.43 5.14
N LEU A 3 -25.98 -2.69 4.98
CA LEU A 3 -25.52 -3.51 6.10
C LEU A 3 -24.12 -3.14 6.57
N LEU A 4 -23.33 -2.48 5.71
CA LEU A 4 -21.90 -2.23 5.95
C LEU A 4 -21.56 -0.76 6.11
N HIS A 5 -22.51 0.16 5.88
CA HIS A 5 -22.18 1.59 5.86
C HIS A 5 -21.64 2.11 7.21
N SER A 6 -21.99 1.44 8.32
CA SER A 6 -21.47 1.78 9.66
C SER A 6 -20.16 1.03 9.99
N HIS A 7 -19.64 0.22 9.06
CA HIS A 7 -18.45 -0.59 9.25
C HIS A 7 -17.50 -0.40 8.07
N PRO A 8 -16.84 0.76 7.95
CA PRO A 8 -16.06 1.08 6.75
C PRO A 8 -14.89 0.15 6.51
N PHE A 9 -14.27 -0.40 7.56
CA PHE A 9 -13.16 -1.34 7.36
C PHE A 9 -13.64 -2.67 6.77
N ALA A 10 -14.78 -3.16 7.26
CA ALA A 10 -15.37 -4.39 6.72
C ALA A 10 -15.84 -4.16 5.28
N GLN A 11 -16.42 -3.01 4.99
CA GLN A 11 -16.83 -2.64 3.64
C GLN A 11 -15.65 -2.60 2.69
N CYS A 12 -14.54 -2.02 3.10
CA CYS A 12 -13.32 -1.96 2.31
C CYS A 12 -12.78 -3.36 2.02
N ALA A 13 -12.77 -4.24 3.03
CA ALA A 13 -12.28 -5.60 2.86
C ALA A 13 -13.12 -6.39 1.85
N LEU A 14 -14.44 -6.28 1.93
CA LEU A 14 -15.34 -6.95 0.98
C LEU A 14 -15.20 -6.36 -0.43
N ASP A 15 -15.07 -5.05 -0.53
CA ASP A 15 -14.86 -4.38 -1.81
C ASP A 15 -13.58 -4.86 -2.50
N MET A 16 -12.48 -4.94 -1.75
CA MET A 16 -11.22 -5.45 -2.28
C MET A 16 -11.33 -6.91 -2.72
N ALA A 17 -11.99 -7.74 -1.93
CA ALA A 17 -12.19 -9.15 -2.27
C ALA A 17 -13.02 -9.31 -3.54
N ALA A 18 -14.08 -8.52 -3.69
CA ALA A 18 -14.93 -8.58 -4.87
C ALA A 18 -14.19 -8.13 -6.13
N HIS A 19 -13.38 -7.09 -6.03
CA HIS A 19 -12.57 -6.63 -7.16
C HIS A 19 -11.48 -7.64 -7.53
N ASP A 20 -10.84 -8.25 -6.54
CA ASP A 20 -9.84 -9.28 -6.78
C ASP A 20 -10.46 -10.47 -7.49
N TRP A 21 -11.63 -10.92 -7.03
CA TRP A 21 -12.37 -11.99 -7.69
C TRP A 21 -12.72 -11.62 -9.13
N HIS A 22 -13.21 -10.40 -9.34
CA HIS A 22 -13.61 -9.93 -10.67
C HIS A 22 -12.42 -9.95 -11.65
N GLY A 23 -11.26 -9.46 -11.22
CA GLY A 23 -10.05 -9.48 -12.04
C GLY A 23 -9.63 -10.90 -12.40
N LYS A 24 -9.63 -11.80 -11.43
CA LYS A 24 -9.25 -13.19 -11.63
C LYS A 24 -10.25 -13.92 -12.54
N HIS A 25 -11.53 -13.67 -12.36
CA HIS A 25 -12.58 -14.25 -13.18
C HIS A 25 -12.46 -13.79 -14.64
N ALA A 26 -12.17 -12.51 -14.86
CA ALA A 26 -11.97 -11.95 -16.20
C ALA A 26 -10.61 -12.31 -16.80
N GLY A 27 -9.69 -12.86 -16.00
CA GLY A 27 -8.34 -13.20 -16.44
C GLY A 27 -7.46 -12.00 -16.75
N GLN A 28 -7.74 -10.84 -16.13
CA GLN A 28 -6.99 -9.60 -16.33
C GLN A 28 -6.77 -8.87 -15.01
N PRO A 29 -5.63 -8.16 -14.87
CA PRO A 29 -5.46 -7.29 -13.73
C PRO A 29 -6.44 -6.12 -13.77
N LEU A 30 -6.83 -5.63 -12.60
CA LEU A 30 -7.84 -4.57 -12.49
C LEU A 30 -7.48 -3.30 -13.26
N TYR A 31 -6.20 -2.92 -13.26
CA TYR A 31 -5.82 -1.70 -13.95
C TYR A 31 -6.17 -1.77 -15.44
N ARG A 32 -6.08 -2.96 -16.05
CA ARG A 32 -6.49 -3.16 -17.45
C ARG A 32 -7.99 -3.09 -17.62
N LEU A 33 -8.74 -3.72 -16.72
CA LEU A 33 -10.19 -3.67 -16.74
C LEU A 33 -10.70 -2.24 -16.61
N TRP A 34 -9.97 -1.40 -15.87
CA TRP A 34 -10.34 0.01 -15.69
C TRP A 34 -9.74 0.94 -16.75
N GLY A 35 -9.07 0.39 -17.75
CA GLY A 35 -8.48 1.21 -18.83
C GLY A 35 -7.30 2.05 -18.40
N LEU A 36 -6.61 1.65 -17.31
CA LEU A 36 -5.46 2.37 -16.79
C LEU A 36 -4.15 1.77 -17.32
N SER A 37 -3.07 2.55 -17.23
CA SER A 37 -1.75 2.11 -17.67
C SER A 37 -0.82 1.96 -16.47
N ALA A 38 -0.12 0.84 -16.39
CA ALA A 38 0.88 0.60 -15.35
C ALA A 38 2.05 1.59 -15.44
N ASP A 39 2.31 2.14 -16.61
CA ASP A 39 3.41 3.11 -16.84
C ASP A 39 3.18 4.43 -16.11
N ARG A 40 1.95 4.72 -15.71
CA ARG A 40 1.57 5.97 -15.04
C ARG A 40 1.50 5.83 -13.53
N LEU A 41 1.83 4.67 -12.98
CA LEU A 41 1.84 4.48 -11.54
C LEU A 41 2.99 5.29 -10.91
N PRO A 42 2.72 5.95 -9.78
CA PRO A 42 3.80 6.60 -9.04
C PRO A 42 4.78 5.57 -8.49
N LEU A 43 6.00 6.02 -8.18
CA LEU A 43 6.97 5.16 -7.50
C LEU A 43 6.41 4.76 -6.13
N THR A 44 6.53 3.48 -5.82
CA THR A 44 6.23 3.02 -4.47
C THR A 44 7.33 3.51 -3.52
N ASN A 45 6.99 3.73 -2.26
CA ASN A 45 7.97 4.06 -1.24
C ASN A 45 8.38 2.81 -0.46
N TYR A 46 9.56 2.86 0.15
CA TYR A 46 10.02 1.85 1.09
C TYR A 46 9.91 2.43 2.50
N THR A 47 9.20 1.74 3.39
CA THR A 47 8.91 2.25 4.72
C THR A 47 10.01 1.91 5.70
N ILE A 48 10.49 2.92 6.43
CA ILE A 48 11.43 2.75 7.54
C ILE A 48 10.61 2.90 8.83
N GLY A 49 10.48 1.81 9.58
CA GLY A 49 9.74 1.80 10.84
C GLY A 49 10.46 2.55 11.94
N ILE A 50 9.73 2.87 13.03
CA ILE A 50 10.30 3.54 14.18
C ILE A 50 11.32 2.61 14.86
N ALA A 51 12.55 3.08 15.01
CA ALA A 51 13.64 2.36 15.66
C ALA A 51 14.72 3.36 16.10
N SER A 52 15.84 2.87 16.64
CA SER A 52 16.98 3.75 16.92
C SER A 52 17.50 4.34 15.61
N VAL A 53 18.17 5.49 15.68
CA VAL A 53 18.73 6.15 14.51
C VAL A 53 19.68 5.20 13.76
N GLU A 54 20.49 4.45 14.50
CA GLU A 54 21.45 3.49 13.94
C GLU A 54 20.75 2.41 13.15
N LYS A 55 19.66 1.86 13.67
CA LYS A 55 18.85 0.84 13.01
C LYS A 55 18.17 1.39 11.76
N MET A 56 17.66 2.61 11.82
CA MET A 56 17.01 3.25 10.68
C MET A 56 18.00 3.50 9.55
N VAL A 57 19.20 3.96 9.87
CA VAL A 57 20.28 4.14 8.90
C VAL A 57 20.69 2.81 8.28
N GLU A 58 20.79 1.76 9.10
CA GLU A 58 21.08 0.42 8.63
C GLU A 58 20.05 -0.05 7.59
N LYS A 59 18.76 0.20 7.86
CA LYS A 59 17.68 -0.15 6.93
C LYS A 59 17.80 0.61 5.61
N LEU A 60 18.14 1.89 5.66
CA LEU A 60 18.37 2.69 4.45
C LEU A 60 19.49 2.09 3.60
N ASN A 61 20.56 1.63 4.24
CA ASN A 61 21.70 1.06 3.54
C ASN A 61 21.41 -0.33 2.99
N GLU A 62 20.58 -1.12 3.68
CA GLU A 62 20.19 -2.46 3.22
C GLU A 62 19.34 -2.42 1.95
N MET A 63 18.50 -1.41 1.82
CA MET A 63 17.56 -1.29 0.69
C MET A 63 17.69 0.08 0.05
N PRO A 64 18.66 0.28 -0.84
CA PRO A 64 18.73 1.52 -1.61
C PRO A 64 17.47 1.68 -2.44
N TRP A 65 16.74 2.77 -2.19
CA TRP A 65 15.47 3.04 -2.86
C TRP A 65 15.35 4.54 -3.10
N PRO A 66 14.69 4.98 -4.17
CA PRO A 66 14.60 6.40 -4.48
C PRO A 66 13.64 7.19 -3.59
N LEU A 67 12.74 6.50 -2.87
CA LEU A 67 11.71 7.18 -2.08
C LEU A 67 11.43 6.39 -0.81
N TYR A 68 11.60 7.04 0.34
CA TYR A 68 11.34 6.41 1.62
C TYR A 68 10.18 7.10 2.34
N LYS A 69 9.42 6.30 3.11
CA LYS A 69 8.46 6.79 4.09
C LYS A 69 9.04 6.52 5.47
N ILE A 70 9.46 7.56 6.16
CA ILE A 70 10.07 7.45 7.48
C ILE A 70 9.01 7.71 8.54
N LYS A 71 8.82 6.75 9.44
CA LYS A 71 7.87 6.88 10.54
C LYS A 71 8.54 7.55 11.73
N LEU A 72 7.85 8.54 12.29
CA LEU A 72 8.27 9.29 13.48
C LEU A 72 7.20 9.14 14.57
N GLY A 73 7.47 9.59 15.75
CA GLY A 73 6.49 9.52 16.85
C GLY A 73 7.09 9.15 18.19
N THR A 74 8.40 9.32 18.35
CA THR A 74 9.06 9.13 19.63
C THR A 74 9.57 10.47 20.15
N PRO A 75 9.86 10.58 21.46
CA PRO A 75 10.43 11.81 22.03
C PRO A 75 11.79 12.20 21.44
N ASP A 76 12.50 11.27 20.83
CA ASP A 76 13.84 11.48 20.29
C ASP A 76 13.87 11.80 18.79
N ASP A 77 12.73 11.98 18.20
CA ASP A 77 12.63 12.30 16.77
C ASP A 77 13.25 13.64 16.38
#